data_527c57f518e77b252171f3c65d3d9e75
#
_entry.id   527c57f518e77b252171f3c65d3d9e75
#
_cell.length_a   1.000
_cell.length_b   1.000
_cell.length_c   1.000
_cell.angle_alpha   90.00
_cell.angle_beta   90.00
_cell.angle_gamma   90.00
#
_symmetry.space_group_name_H-M   'P 1'
#
loop_
_entity.id
_entity.type
_entity.pdbx_description
1 polymer ?
#
loop_
_entity_poly.entity_id
_entity_poly.type
_entity_poly.pdbx_seq_one_letter_code
_entity_poly.pdbx_strand_id
1 'polypeptide(L)'
;MRIHQSIHKYGPHIEAFELRHGITVDTKISFSELHQLIVDDGYASVYRLEPTLDNLNNQVFFTVWNYERLQLLWAKEHGLAENCTMNDIRIAQVRWFQPDVIYDFSGRYRPDFI
;
A
#
# COMPACT_ATOMS: atom_id res chain seq x y z
N MET A 1 13.68 7.72 -10.89
CA MET A 1 13.27 8.16 -9.54
C MET A 1 12.37 7.11 -8.91
N ARG A 2 12.59 6.84 -7.65
CA ARG A 2 11.77 5.88 -6.88
C ARG A 2 10.83 6.67 -5.98
N ILE A 3 9.53 6.50 -6.19
CA ILE A 3 8.49 7.28 -5.50
C ILE A 3 7.65 6.33 -4.65
N HIS A 4 7.56 6.60 -3.35
CA HIS A 4 6.66 5.87 -2.45
C HIS A 4 5.46 6.76 -2.16
N GLN A 5 4.29 6.32 -2.60
CA GLN A 5 3.04 7.01 -2.31
C GLN A 5 2.21 6.20 -1.33
N SER A 6 1.85 6.82 -0.22
CA SER A 6 0.99 6.21 0.79
C SER A 6 -0.23 7.08 1.02
N ILE A 7 -1.40 6.47 1.00
CA ILE A 7 -2.65 7.17 1.25
C ILE A 7 -3.42 6.51 2.38
N HIS A 8 -4.36 7.26 2.93
CA HIS A 8 -5.34 6.79 3.90
C HIS A 8 -6.68 6.66 3.20
N LYS A 9 -7.39 5.56 3.45
CA LYS A 9 -8.75 5.39 2.94
C LYS A 9 -9.73 5.17 4.07
N TYR A 10 -10.89 5.75 3.91
CA TYR A 10 -12.00 5.61 4.84
C TYR A 10 -12.43 4.15 4.94
N GLY A 11 -12.64 3.65 6.18
CA GLY A 11 -13.00 2.26 6.41
C GLY A 11 -14.17 1.76 5.57
N PRO A 12 -15.31 2.48 5.49
CA PRO A 12 -16.42 2.06 4.62
C PRO A 12 -16.05 1.93 3.14
N HIS A 13 -15.09 2.70 2.65
CA HIS A 13 -14.61 2.57 1.27
C HIS A 13 -13.82 1.28 1.07
N ILE A 14 -13.04 0.88 2.07
CA ILE A 14 -12.31 -0.39 2.04
C ILE A 14 -13.31 -1.55 2.05
N GLU A 15 -14.33 -1.48 2.91
CA GLU A 15 -15.37 -2.51 2.98
C GLU A 15 -16.12 -2.65 1.65
N ALA A 16 -16.46 -1.51 1.03
CA ALA A 16 -17.14 -1.52 -0.27
C ALA A 16 -16.26 -2.12 -1.36
N PHE A 17 -14.96 -1.82 -1.33
CA PHE A 17 -13.98 -2.40 -2.26
C PHE A 17 -13.94 -3.93 -2.10
N GLU A 18 -13.83 -4.42 -0.86
CA GLU A 18 -13.78 -5.85 -0.60
C GLU A 18 -15.07 -6.54 -1.04
N LEU A 19 -16.22 -5.91 -0.81
CA LEU A 19 -17.51 -6.45 -1.23
C LEU A 19 -17.60 -6.56 -2.76
N ARG A 20 -17.15 -5.54 -3.49
CA ARG A 20 -17.16 -5.55 -4.96
C ARG A 20 -16.33 -6.70 -5.53
N HIS A 21 -15.25 -7.04 -4.87
CA HIS A 21 -14.31 -8.05 -5.35
C HIS A 21 -14.44 -9.41 -4.67
N GLY A 22 -15.47 -9.57 -3.84
CA GLY A 22 -15.75 -10.85 -3.18
C GLY A 22 -14.66 -11.28 -2.19
N ILE A 23 -13.97 -10.30 -1.59
CA ILE A 23 -12.90 -10.58 -0.64
C ILE A 23 -13.49 -10.79 0.75
N THR A 24 -13.20 -11.95 1.36
CA THR A 24 -13.65 -12.32 2.70
C THR A 24 -12.44 -12.72 3.55
N VAL A 25 -12.68 -13.06 4.81
CA VAL A 25 -11.60 -13.54 5.71
C VAL A 25 -10.95 -14.82 5.21
N ASP A 26 -11.67 -15.61 4.41
CA ASP A 26 -11.16 -16.88 3.87
C ASP A 26 -10.51 -16.75 2.49
N THR A 27 -10.51 -15.55 1.90
CA THR A 27 -9.94 -15.33 0.59
C THR A 27 -8.44 -15.47 0.63
N LYS A 28 -7.90 -16.33 -0.24
CA LYS A 28 -6.46 -16.50 -0.42
C LYS A 28 -6.02 -15.65 -1.59
N ILE A 29 -5.25 -14.62 -1.29
CA ILE A 29 -4.78 -13.66 -2.30
C ILE A 29 -3.39 -13.20 -1.91
N SER A 30 -2.52 -12.96 -2.90
CA SER A 30 -1.19 -12.42 -2.66
C SER A 30 -1.23 -10.90 -2.55
N PHE A 31 -0.17 -10.30 -2.01
CA PHE A 31 -0.03 -8.84 -2.00
C PHE A 31 -0.14 -8.29 -3.43
N SER A 32 0.59 -8.87 -4.36
CA SER A 32 0.61 -8.44 -5.75
C SER A 32 -0.77 -8.45 -6.39
N GLU A 33 -1.54 -9.51 -6.15
CA GLU A 33 -2.90 -9.63 -6.68
C GLU A 33 -3.83 -8.58 -6.07
N LEU A 34 -3.78 -8.40 -4.76
CA LEU A 34 -4.62 -7.42 -4.07
C LEU A 34 -4.25 -5.99 -4.48
N HIS A 35 -2.95 -5.72 -4.56
CA HIS A 35 -2.45 -4.42 -5.02
C HIS A 35 -2.94 -4.11 -6.43
N GLN A 36 -2.90 -5.10 -7.34
CA GLN A 36 -3.36 -4.92 -8.72
C GLN A 36 -4.86 -4.68 -8.80
N LEU A 37 -5.65 -5.34 -7.95
CA LEU A 37 -7.10 -5.09 -7.87
C LEU A 37 -7.37 -3.64 -7.45
N ILE A 38 -6.60 -3.12 -6.51
CA ILE A 38 -6.74 -1.72 -6.07
C ILE A 38 -6.43 -0.76 -7.22
N VAL A 39 -5.36 -1.02 -7.95
CA VAL A 39 -4.96 -0.19 -9.09
C VAL A 39 -6.04 -0.23 -10.18
N ASP A 40 -6.53 -1.41 -10.54
CA ASP A 40 -7.49 -1.60 -11.62
C ASP A 40 -8.89 -1.11 -11.26
N ASP A 41 -9.27 -1.16 -9.99
CA ASP A 41 -10.58 -0.71 -9.53
C ASP A 41 -10.74 0.82 -9.63
N GLY A 42 -9.63 1.55 -9.75
CA GLY A 42 -9.65 3.00 -9.69
C GLY A 42 -9.78 3.54 -8.28
N TYR A 43 -9.60 2.70 -7.28
CA TYR A 43 -9.62 3.05 -5.86
C TYR A 43 -8.61 4.17 -5.60
N ALA A 44 -9.10 5.32 -5.13
CA ALA A 44 -8.26 6.50 -4.92
C ALA A 44 -7.59 7.05 -6.19
N SER A 45 -8.20 6.86 -7.35
CA SER A 45 -7.61 7.22 -8.65
C SER A 45 -7.19 8.68 -8.77
N VAL A 46 -7.89 9.60 -8.08
CA VAL A 46 -7.59 11.04 -8.12
C VAL A 46 -6.21 11.35 -7.56
N TYR A 47 -5.75 10.55 -6.58
CA TYR A 47 -4.48 10.81 -5.89
C TYR A 47 -3.38 9.85 -6.31
N ARG A 48 -3.72 8.79 -7.03
CA ARG A 48 -2.79 7.71 -7.32
C ARG A 48 -1.79 8.10 -8.41
N LEU A 49 -0.51 7.87 -8.14
CA LEU A 49 0.57 8.11 -9.10
C LEU A 49 0.86 6.90 -9.99
N GLU A 50 0.53 5.69 -9.51
CA GLU A 50 0.62 4.48 -10.30
C GLU A 50 -0.71 4.27 -11.04
N PRO A 51 -0.75 3.91 -12.33
CA PRO A 51 0.39 3.64 -13.20
C PRO A 51 0.92 4.87 -13.95
N THR A 52 0.38 6.06 -13.70
CA THR A 52 0.66 7.25 -14.49
C THR A 52 2.16 7.60 -14.51
N LEU A 53 2.81 7.56 -13.36
CA LEU A 53 4.24 7.87 -13.25
C LEU A 53 5.14 6.64 -13.21
N ASP A 54 4.57 5.43 -13.12
CA ASP A 54 5.36 4.20 -13.12
C ASP A 54 5.75 3.85 -14.56
N ASN A 55 6.96 4.21 -14.94
CA ASN A 55 7.44 4.08 -16.30
C ASN A 55 8.95 3.79 -16.31
N LEU A 56 9.62 3.91 -17.49
CA LEU A 56 11.03 3.59 -17.65
C LEU A 56 11.96 4.45 -16.77
N ASN A 57 11.53 5.67 -16.42
CA ASN A 57 12.35 6.61 -15.66
C ASN A 57 11.99 6.65 -14.18
N ASN A 58 10.82 6.13 -13.82
CA ASN A 58 10.30 6.20 -12.45
C ASN A 58 9.73 4.86 -12.04
N GLN A 59 9.94 4.51 -10.77
CA GLN A 59 9.27 3.37 -10.12
C GLN A 59 8.40 3.91 -9.01
N VAL A 60 7.14 3.48 -8.98
CA VAL A 60 6.18 3.91 -7.98
C VAL A 60 5.76 2.72 -7.13
N PHE A 61 5.86 2.87 -5.82
CA PHE A 61 5.28 1.94 -4.86
C PHE A 61 4.10 2.64 -4.21
N PHE A 62 2.91 2.27 -4.65
CA PHE A 62 1.65 2.80 -4.12
C PHE A 62 1.11 1.87 -3.05
N THR A 63 0.63 2.42 -1.93
CA THR A 63 -0.01 1.62 -0.89
C THR A 63 -1.10 2.42 -0.19
N VAL A 64 -2.02 1.69 0.44
CA VAL A 64 -3.05 2.24 1.33
C VAL A 64 -2.66 1.81 2.74
N TRP A 65 -2.04 2.72 3.50
CA TRP A 65 -1.38 2.35 4.75
C TRP A 65 -2.35 1.79 5.80
N ASN A 66 -3.60 2.20 5.79
CA ASN A 66 -4.60 1.72 6.75
C ASN A 66 -5.43 0.53 6.24
N TYR A 67 -5.10 -0.02 5.09
CA TYR A 67 -5.72 -1.26 4.62
C TYR A 67 -4.95 -2.44 5.21
N GLU A 68 -5.40 -2.88 6.38
CA GLU A 68 -4.68 -3.87 7.17
C GLU A 68 -4.37 -5.16 6.40
N ARG A 69 -5.35 -5.70 5.68
CA ARG A 69 -5.16 -6.92 4.88
C ARG A 69 -3.98 -6.76 3.90
N LEU A 70 -3.93 -5.63 3.20
CA LEU A 70 -2.87 -5.36 2.23
C LEU A 70 -1.50 -5.32 2.91
N GLN A 71 -1.41 -4.63 4.05
CA GLN A 71 -0.16 -4.47 4.78
C GLN A 71 0.32 -5.80 5.35
N LEU A 72 -0.58 -6.60 5.91
CA LEU A 72 -0.24 -7.90 6.49
C LEU A 72 0.21 -8.89 5.42
N LEU A 73 -0.37 -8.85 4.23
CA LEU A 73 0.09 -9.68 3.10
C LEU A 73 1.53 -9.34 2.73
N TRP A 74 1.83 -8.04 2.62
CA TRP A 74 3.20 -7.60 2.32
C TRP A 74 4.18 -8.08 3.39
N ALA A 75 3.81 -7.90 4.66
CA ALA A 75 4.65 -8.29 5.79
C ALA A 75 4.94 -9.78 5.78
N LYS A 76 3.93 -10.60 5.55
CA LYS A 76 4.06 -12.06 5.51
C LYS A 76 4.97 -12.49 4.36
N GLU A 77 4.80 -11.92 3.18
CA GLU A 77 5.60 -12.26 2.00
C GLU A 77 7.05 -11.82 2.13
N HIS A 78 7.31 -10.81 2.98
CA HIS A 78 8.67 -10.30 3.22
C HIS A 78 9.28 -10.79 4.53
N GLY A 79 8.64 -11.77 5.17
CA GLY A 79 9.22 -12.44 6.33
C GLY A 79 9.21 -11.65 7.64
N LEU A 80 8.34 -10.65 7.78
CA LEU A 80 8.20 -9.93 9.04
C LEU A 80 7.56 -10.82 10.11
N ALA A 81 7.84 -10.51 11.38
CA ALA A 81 7.25 -11.24 12.50
C ALA A 81 5.73 -11.08 12.50
N GLU A 82 5.00 -12.12 12.95
CA GLU A 82 3.54 -12.10 12.98
C GLU A 82 2.99 -11.02 13.88
N ASN A 83 3.74 -10.62 14.91
CA ASN A 83 3.33 -9.59 15.86
C ASN A 83 3.79 -8.18 15.48
N CYS A 84 4.28 -7.98 14.25
CA CYS A 84 4.70 -6.65 13.82
C CYS A 84 3.53 -5.68 13.78
N THR A 85 3.81 -4.42 14.08
CA THR A 85 2.81 -3.35 14.03
C THR A 85 2.68 -2.80 12.62
N MET A 86 1.62 -2.04 12.37
CA MET A 86 1.46 -1.33 11.09
C MET A 86 2.61 -0.35 10.85
N ASN A 87 3.12 0.26 11.92
CA ASN A 87 4.28 1.14 11.82
C ASN A 87 5.55 0.38 11.42
N ASP A 88 5.75 -0.81 11.98
CA ASP A 88 6.88 -1.67 11.60
C ASP A 88 6.83 -2.01 10.11
N ILE A 89 5.64 -2.28 9.60
CA ILE A 89 5.45 -2.60 8.18
C ILE A 89 5.80 -1.40 7.31
N ARG A 90 5.34 -0.19 7.67
CA ARG A 90 5.67 1.02 6.91
C ARG A 90 7.17 1.28 6.87
N ILE A 91 7.84 1.13 8.00
CA ILE A 91 9.31 1.28 8.07
C ILE A 91 9.98 0.27 7.17
N ALA A 92 9.56 -0.99 7.24
CA ALA A 92 10.13 -2.05 6.41
C ALA A 92 9.93 -1.79 4.92
N GLN A 93 8.76 -1.30 4.53
CA GLN A 93 8.46 -0.96 3.13
C GLN A 93 9.36 0.17 2.62
N VAL A 94 9.57 1.20 3.41
CA VAL A 94 10.45 2.31 3.04
C VAL A 94 11.89 1.83 2.90
N ARG A 95 12.36 1.01 3.82
CA ARG A 95 13.71 0.45 3.77
C ARG A 95 13.90 -0.48 2.56
N TRP A 96 12.88 -1.27 2.26
CA TRP A 96 12.93 -2.20 1.14
C TRP A 96 12.91 -1.47 -0.20
N PHE A 97 12.02 -0.49 -0.35
CA PHE A 97 11.85 0.23 -1.60
C PHE A 97 12.94 1.27 -1.81
N GLN A 98 13.47 1.86 -0.75
CA GLN A 98 14.47 2.93 -0.78
C GLN A 98 14.05 4.08 -1.71
N PRO A 99 12.94 4.76 -1.39
CA PRO A 99 12.43 5.82 -2.26
C PRO A 99 13.30 7.07 -2.25
N ASP A 100 13.31 7.77 -3.37
CA ASP A 100 13.86 9.12 -3.46
C ASP A 100 12.88 10.15 -2.90
N VAL A 101 11.59 9.87 -3.06
CA VAL A 101 10.51 10.76 -2.62
C VAL A 101 9.43 9.95 -1.92
N ILE A 102 8.95 10.45 -0.78
CA ILE A 102 7.75 9.93 -0.10
C ILE A 102 6.64 10.94 -0.29
N TYR A 103 5.56 10.51 -0.93
CA TYR A 103 4.37 11.31 -1.15
C TYR A 103 3.26 10.77 -0.25
N ASP A 104 2.99 11.46 0.85
CA ASP A 104 2.14 10.95 1.92
C ASP A 104 0.96 11.89 2.19
N PHE A 105 -0.25 11.39 1.97
CA PHE A 105 -1.47 12.12 2.27
C PHE A 105 -1.97 11.89 3.70
N SER A 106 -1.37 10.94 4.43
CA SER A 106 -1.87 10.56 5.75
C SER A 106 -1.24 11.33 6.90
N GLY A 107 -0.11 12.01 6.65
CA GLY A 107 0.68 12.66 7.70
C GLY A 107 1.40 11.70 8.63
N ARG A 108 1.53 10.43 8.24
CA ARG A 108 2.13 9.38 9.08
C ARG A 108 3.63 9.25 8.93
N TYR A 109 4.21 9.83 7.87
CA TYR A 109 5.64 9.77 7.60
C TYR A 109 6.27 11.09 8.02
N ARG A 110 6.56 11.23 9.31
CA ARG A 110 7.19 12.44 9.85
C ARG A 110 8.70 12.44 9.55
N PRO A 111 9.36 13.59 9.68
CA PRO A 111 10.82 13.65 9.46
C PRO A 111 11.61 12.66 10.30
N ASP A 112 11.18 12.40 11.54
CA ASP A 112 11.84 11.44 12.43
C ASP A 112 11.61 9.98 12.03
N PHE A 113 10.67 9.71 11.13
CA PHE A 113 10.41 8.37 10.61
C PHE A 113 11.49 7.96 9.61
N ILE A 114 11.94 8.89 8.80
CA ILE A 114 12.87 8.63 7.72
C ILE A 114 14.26 9.17 8.03
#